data_9cae78d41ea791de593ef311eb947340
#
_entry.id   9cae78d41ea791de593ef311eb947340
#
_cell.length_a   1.000
_cell.length_b   1.000
_cell.length_c   1.000
_cell.angle_alpha   90.00
_cell.angle_beta   90.00
_cell.angle_gamma   90.00
#
_symmetry.space_group_name_H-M   'P 1'
#
loop_
_entity.id
_entity.type
_entity.pdbx_description
1 polymer ?
#
loop_
_entity_poly.entity_id
_entity_poly.type
_entity_poly.pdbx_seq_one_letter_code
_entity_poly.pdbx_strand_id
1 'polypeptide(L)'
;THPLASLSLPGTKYDTDKFIVNGAAEINIWDNLKFRSSVGIDLAFWGNHGYTKQYFLSSKSYNYNTVASETTYDKDGNATTTEKINYAESAQQEMNRALRWQVENVISYDKTFGKHSVAAVLGQTAIRSTPSNVGANARGLMYPYDEWKISVNNTTGQQADGNRNGWGSWNSIAYSLLSYFGRVSYNYDERYMAEATMRADASSNFGPSNKWGYFPSVSLGWNMKNEEFLKDVPWL
;
A
#
# COMPACT_ATOMS: atom_id res chain seq x y z
N THR A 1 3.85 -30.15 -22.60
CA THR A 1 3.11 -28.93 -23.07
C THR A 1 4.08 -28.01 -23.77
N HIS A 2 3.72 -27.58 -24.99
CA HIS A 2 4.58 -26.65 -25.73
C HIS A 2 4.55 -25.28 -25.03
N PRO A 3 5.71 -24.65 -24.69
CA PRO A 3 5.73 -23.38 -23.95
C PRO A 3 4.91 -22.26 -24.59
N LEU A 4 4.90 -22.18 -25.91
CA LEU A 4 4.11 -21.18 -26.65
C LEU A 4 2.58 -21.38 -26.48
N ALA A 5 2.11 -22.59 -26.25
CA ALA A 5 0.68 -22.82 -26.03
C ALA A 5 0.20 -22.25 -24.70
N SER A 6 1.04 -22.25 -23.67
CA SER A 6 0.71 -21.60 -22.40
C SER A 6 0.74 -20.06 -22.48
N LEU A 7 1.56 -19.49 -23.34
CA LEU A 7 1.61 -18.05 -23.59
C LEU A 7 0.41 -17.52 -24.39
N SER A 8 -0.27 -18.40 -25.13
CA SER A 8 -1.49 -18.04 -25.87
C SER A 8 -2.76 -18.04 -25.01
N LEU A 9 -2.66 -18.52 -23.77
CA LEU A 9 -3.79 -18.47 -22.84
C LEU A 9 -4.02 -17.00 -22.40
N PRO A 10 -5.29 -16.57 -22.33
CA PRO A 10 -5.60 -15.23 -21.87
C PRO A 10 -5.10 -15.04 -20.44
N GLY A 11 -4.56 -13.88 -20.21
CA GLY A 11 -4.02 -13.46 -18.92
C GLY A 11 -4.80 -12.31 -18.32
N THR A 12 -4.43 -11.96 -17.11
CA THR A 12 -4.93 -10.76 -16.45
C THR A 12 -4.03 -9.57 -16.81
N LYS A 13 -4.65 -8.49 -17.27
CA LYS A 13 -3.98 -7.19 -17.43
C LYS A 13 -4.09 -6.42 -16.14
N TYR A 14 -3.02 -5.74 -15.78
CA TYR A 14 -2.96 -4.83 -14.64
C TYR A 14 -2.67 -3.43 -15.15
N ASP A 15 -3.48 -2.48 -14.71
CA ASP A 15 -3.32 -1.07 -15.02
C ASP A 15 -3.11 -0.31 -13.71
N THR A 16 -2.23 0.70 -13.75
CA THR A 16 -1.94 1.53 -12.58
C THR A 16 -1.70 2.96 -13.01
N ASP A 17 -2.47 3.87 -12.43
CA ASP A 17 -2.30 5.31 -12.56
C ASP A 17 -2.00 5.89 -11.19
N LYS A 18 -0.97 6.73 -11.11
CA LYS A 18 -0.56 7.33 -9.85
C LYS A 18 -0.28 8.83 -10.03
N PHE A 19 -0.89 9.63 -9.16
CA PHE A 19 -0.71 11.08 -9.10
C PHE A 19 -0.09 11.44 -7.76
N ILE A 20 1.06 12.10 -7.81
CA ILE A 20 1.77 12.57 -6.63
C ILE A 20 1.92 14.09 -6.74
N VAL A 21 1.42 14.78 -5.72
CA VAL A 21 1.54 16.23 -5.61
C VAL A 21 2.16 16.56 -4.26
N ASN A 22 3.22 17.36 -4.26
CA ASN A 22 3.85 17.85 -3.06
C ASN A 22 3.99 19.37 -3.15
N GLY A 23 3.71 20.03 -2.04
CA GLY A 23 3.91 21.47 -1.86
C GLY A 23 4.51 21.76 -0.49
N ALA A 24 5.36 22.77 -0.41
CA ALA A 24 5.92 23.22 0.85
C ALA A 24 6.04 24.75 0.86
N ALA A 25 5.86 25.32 2.05
CA ALA A 25 6.14 26.71 2.34
C ALA A 25 7.10 26.80 3.52
N GLU A 26 8.09 27.65 3.40
CA GLU A 26 9.06 27.93 4.46
C GLU A 26 9.04 29.44 4.78
N ILE A 27 9.01 29.77 6.05
CA ILE A 27 8.99 31.12 6.56
C ILE A 27 10.14 31.27 7.55
N ASN A 28 11.01 32.25 7.34
CA ASN A 28 11.99 32.68 8.33
C ASN A 28 11.27 33.59 9.31
N ILE A 29 11.06 33.13 10.54
CA ILE A 29 10.42 33.91 11.61
C ILE A 29 11.44 34.90 12.18
N TRP A 30 12.68 34.43 12.37
CA TRP A 30 13.85 35.21 12.72
C TRP A 30 15.08 34.65 11.99
N ASP A 31 16.23 35.32 12.09
CA ASP A 31 17.47 34.89 11.41
C ASP A 31 17.87 33.45 11.71
N ASN A 32 17.53 32.96 12.91
CA ASN A 32 17.90 31.61 13.37
C ASN A 32 16.70 30.68 13.55
N LEU A 33 15.47 31.14 13.25
CA LEU A 33 14.24 30.37 13.47
C LEU A 33 13.42 30.30 12.19
N LYS A 34 13.19 29.09 11.73
CA LYS A 34 12.42 28.79 10.53
C LYS A 34 11.23 27.91 10.84
N PHE A 35 10.13 28.16 10.16
CA PHE A 35 8.97 27.29 10.14
C PHE A 35 8.74 26.79 8.71
N ARG A 36 8.61 25.50 8.56
CA ARG A 36 8.27 24.85 7.29
C ARG A 36 7.02 24.02 7.46
N SER A 37 6.06 24.23 6.57
CA SER A 37 4.88 23.38 6.41
C SER A 37 4.89 22.75 5.05
N SER A 38 4.66 21.44 4.97
CA SER A 38 4.58 20.70 3.71
C SER A 38 3.35 19.82 3.67
N VAL A 39 2.77 19.69 2.49
CA VAL A 39 1.62 18.85 2.19
C VAL A 39 1.98 17.94 1.03
N GLY A 40 1.73 16.64 1.20
CA GLY A 40 1.85 15.64 0.14
C GLY A 40 0.52 14.95 -0.08
N ILE A 41 0.15 14.73 -1.34
CA ILE A 41 -1.02 13.96 -1.76
C ILE A 41 -0.54 12.90 -2.74
N ASP A 42 -0.92 11.65 -2.48
CA ASP A 42 -0.63 10.50 -3.30
C ASP A 42 -1.97 9.82 -3.59
N LEU A 43 -2.43 9.91 -4.83
CA LEU A 43 -3.67 9.32 -5.32
C LEU A 43 -3.31 8.24 -6.31
N ALA A 44 -3.63 6.99 -5.98
CA ALA A 44 -3.38 5.85 -6.83
C ALA A 44 -4.69 5.17 -7.22
N PHE A 45 -4.79 4.79 -8.49
CA PHE A 45 -5.78 3.90 -9.03
C PHE A 45 -5.05 2.70 -9.62
N TRP A 46 -5.50 1.51 -9.31
CA TRP A 46 -4.98 0.29 -9.93
C TRP A 46 -6.08 -0.72 -10.03
N GLY A 47 -5.96 -1.58 -11.00
CA GLY A 47 -6.97 -2.59 -11.23
C GLY A 47 -6.46 -3.74 -12.05
N ASN A 48 -7.32 -4.70 -12.22
CA ASN A 48 -7.09 -5.80 -13.13
C ASN A 48 -8.35 -6.04 -13.97
N HIS A 49 -8.11 -6.48 -15.18
CA HIS A 49 -9.11 -7.00 -16.09
C HIS A 49 -8.57 -8.29 -16.68
N GLY A 50 -9.33 -9.34 -16.58
CA GLY A 50 -8.90 -10.65 -17.05
C GLY A 50 -10.04 -11.59 -17.37
N TYR A 51 -9.72 -12.62 -18.10
CA TYR A 51 -10.63 -13.71 -18.39
C TYR A 51 -9.88 -15.02 -18.54
N THR A 52 -10.60 -16.12 -18.30
CA THR A 52 -10.12 -17.47 -18.51
C THR A 52 -11.02 -18.14 -19.53
N LYS A 53 -10.44 -18.78 -20.54
CA LYS A 53 -11.16 -19.60 -21.53
C LYS A 53 -11.03 -21.09 -21.19
N GLN A 54 -11.89 -21.89 -21.80
CA GLN A 54 -11.65 -23.33 -21.84
C GLN A 54 -10.40 -23.62 -22.68
N TYR A 55 -9.62 -24.58 -22.23
CA TYR A 55 -8.43 -25.01 -22.96
C TYR A 55 -8.08 -26.47 -22.68
N PHE A 56 -7.37 -27.07 -23.62
CA PHE A 56 -6.74 -28.36 -23.46
C PHE A 56 -5.30 -28.31 -23.98
N LEU A 57 -4.34 -28.39 -23.09
CA LEU A 57 -2.93 -28.46 -23.43
C LEU A 57 -2.38 -29.89 -23.32
N SER A 58 -2.90 -30.68 -22.40
CA SER A 58 -2.57 -32.11 -22.20
C SER A 58 -3.56 -32.72 -21.24
N SER A 59 -3.51 -34.06 -21.07
CA SER A 59 -4.33 -34.80 -20.09
C SER A 59 -4.13 -34.36 -18.63
N LYS A 60 -3.06 -33.60 -18.34
CA LYS A 60 -2.76 -33.05 -17.01
C LYS A 60 -2.91 -31.52 -16.93
N SER A 61 -3.25 -30.87 -18.04
CA SER A 61 -3.39 -29.41 -18.11
C SER A 61 -4.55 -29.08 -19.05
N TYR A 62 -5.71 -28.90 -18.46
CA TYR A 62 -6.96 -28.59 -19.17
C TYR A 62 -7.90 -27.82 -18.26
N ASN A 63 -8.86 -27.15 -18.87
CA ASN A 63 -9.91 -26.41 -18.19
C ASN A 63 -11.21 -26.50 -19.02
N TYR A 64 -12.16 -27.30 -18.56
CA TYR A 64 -13.45 -27.55 -19.22
C TYR A 64 -14.60 -27.38 -18.25
N ASN A 65 -15.77 -27.06 -18.80
CA ASN A 65 -17.02 -27.12 -18.07
C ASN A 65 -17.30 -28.53 -17.61
N THR A 66 -17.76 -28.68 -16.39
CA THR A 66 -18.21 -29.96 -15.83
C THR A 66 -19.69 -29.89 -15.48
N VAL A 67 -20.37 -31.00 -15.59
CA VAL A 67 -21.78 -31.11 -15.19
C VAL A 67 -21.84 -31.83 -13.85
N ALA A 68 -22.51 -31.24 -12.90
CA ALA A 68 -22.85 -31.83 -11.61
C ALA A 68 -24.36 -32.09 -11.58
N SER A 69 -24.74 -33.34 -11.25
CA SER A 69 -26.14 -33.72 -11.09
C SER A 69 -26.49 -33.78 -9.60
N GLU A 70 -27.53 -33.11 -9.22
CA GLU A 70 -28.05 -33.11 -7.85
C GLU A 70 -29.45 -33.73 -7.89
N THR A 71 -29.65 -34.84 -7.15
CA THR A 71 -30.96 -35.48 -7.01
C THR A 71 -31.53 -35.14 -5.66
N THR A 72 -32.66 -34.46 -5.66
CA THR A 72 -33.46 -34.13 -4.47
C THR A 72 -34.71 -34.97 -4.44
N TYR A 73 -35.17 -35.36 -3.24
CA TYR A 73 -36.39 -36.12 -3.04
C TYR A 73 -37.43 -35.24 -2.36
N ASP A 74 -38.67 -35.29 -2.86
CA ASP A 74 -39.79 -34.62 -2.19
C ASP A 74 -40.31 -35.49 -1.01
N LYS A 75 -41.32 -34.97 -0.32
CA LYS A 75 -41.93 -35.66 0.84
C LYS A 75 -42.59 -37.01 0.47
N ASP A 76 -42.95 -37.20 -0.77
CA ASP A 76 -43.60 -38.37 -1.30
C ASP A 76 -42.59 -39.38 -1.92
N GLY A 77 -41.29 -39.04 -1.81
CA GLY A 77 -40.19 -39.90 -2.29
C GLY A 77 -39.90 -39.75 -3.78
N ASN A 78 -40.50 -38.78 -4.47
CA ASN A 78 -40.23 -38.59 -5.91
C ASN A 78 -38.86 -37.91 -6.09
N ALA A 79 -38.02 -38.46 -6.94
CA ALA A 79 -36.71 -37.94 -7.25
C ALA A 79 -36.77 -36.85 -8.34
N THR A 80 -36.17 -35.72 -8.09
CA THR A 80 -35.94 -34.69 -9.11
C THR A 80 -34.44 -34.52 -9.27
N THR A 81 -33.92 -34.79 -10.45
CA THR A 81 -32.51 -34.57 -10.78
C THR A 81 -32.36 -33.28 -11.53
N THR A 82 -31.55 -32.40 -11.00
CA THR A 82 -31.20 -31.11 -11.61
C THR A 82 -29.75 -31.17 -12.04
N GLU A 83 -29.49 -30.90 -13.31
CA GLU A 83 -28.12 -30.73 -13.81
C GLU A 83 -27.69 -29.28 -13.69
N LYS A 84 -26.51 -29.07 -13.12
CA LYS A 84 -25.87 -27.79 -12.98
C LYS A 84 -24.51 -27.82 -13.67
N ILE A 85 -24.17 -26.75 -14.39
CA ILE A 85 -22.91 -26.64 -15.10
C ILE A 85 -21.92 -25.83 -14.23
N ASN A 86 -20.75 -26.42 -13.97
CA ASN A 86 -19.60 -25.73 -13.43
C ASN A 86 -18.80 -25.14 -14.60
N TYR A 87 -18.92 -23.85 -14.79
CA TYR A 87 -18.21 -23.15 -15.85
C TYR A 87 -16.74 -23.00 -15.54
N ALA A 88 -15.89 -23.44 -16.43
CA ALA A 88 -14.45 -23.29 -16.36
C ALA A 88 -13.99 -21.90 -16.80
N GLU A 89 -14.72 -21.31 -17.75
CA GLU A 89 -14.45 -19.96 -18.22
C GLU A 89 -15.02 -18.90 -17.29
N SER A 90 -14.29 -17.79 -17.18
CA SER A 90 -14.66 -16.69 -16.32
C SER A 90 -14.14 -15.34 -16.84
N ALA A 91 -14.81 -14.27 -16.46
CA ALA A 91 -14.32 -12.91 -16.57
C ALA A 91 -14.21 -12.29 -15.17
N GLN A 92 -13.22 -11.44 -14.98
CA GLN A 92 -13.03 -10.70 -13.74
C GLN A 92 -12.62 -9.26 -14.03
N GLN A 93 -13.05 -8.37 -13.17
CA GLN A 93 -12.62 -6.97 -13.18
C GLN A 93 -12.54 -6.45 -11.76
N GLU A 94 -11.47 -5.77 -11.46
CA GLU A 94 -11.23 -5.16 -10.15
C GLU A 94 -10.71 -3.75 -10.33
N MET A 95 -11.21 -2.84 -9.53
CA MET A 95 -10.76 -1.45 -9.46
C MET A 95 -10.47 -1.09 -8.01
N ASN A 96 -9.28 -0.61 -7.78
CA ASN A 96 -8.79 -0.15 -6.50
C ASN A 96 -8.48 1.34 -6.56
N ARG A 97 -8.67 2.00 -5.45
CA ARG A 97 -8.28 3.40 -5.26
C ARG A 97 -7.68 3.57 -3.88
N ALA A 98 -6.58 4.31 -3.78
CA ALA A 98 -6.05 4.76 -2.51
C ALA A 98 -5.74 6.25 -2.56
N LEU A 99 -6.25 6.99 -1.58
CA LEU A 99 -5.85 8.36 -1.33
C LEU A 99 -5.00 8.37 -0.05
N ARG A 100 -3.75 8.79 -0.18
CA ARG A 100 -2.86 9.07 0.94
C ARG A 100 -2.54 10.56 0.94
N TRP A 101 -2.70 11.19 2.10
CA TRP A 101 -2.22 12.53 2.30
C TRP A 101 -1.29 12.59 3.52
N GLN A 102 -0.39 13.53 3.48
CA GLN A 102 0.57 13.79 4.54
C GLN A 102 0.68 15.30 4.73
N VAL A 103 0.70 15.71 5.99
CA VAL A 103 1.03 17.06 6.39
C VAL A 103 2.17 16.98 7.37
N GLU A 104 3.19 17.81 7.16
CA GLU A 104 4.33 17.91 8.06
C GLU A 104 4.58 19.39 8.39
N ASN A 105 4.75 19.66 9.67
CA ASN A 105 5.08 20.97 10.19
C ASN A 105 6.37 20.85 11.01
N VAL A 106 7.35 21.68 10.70
CA VAL A 106 8.67 21.65 11.32
C VAL A 106 9.08 23.06 11.72
N ILE A 107 9.51 23.22 12.96
CA ILE A 107 10.21 24.40 13.44
C ILE A 107 11.66 24.01 13.64
N SER A 108 12.57 24.79 13.07
CA SER A 108 14.01 24.60 13.21
C SER A 108 14.66 25.88 13.72
N TYR A 109 15.58 25.70 14.64
CA TYR A 109 16.40 26.76 15.21
C TYR A 109 17.86 26.35 15.12
N ASP A 110 18.72 27.25 14.65
CA ASP A 110 20.15 27.06 14.61
C ASP A 110 20.86 28.35 14.98
N LYS A 111 21.85 28.27 15.87
CA LYS A 111 22.66 29.41 16.28
C LYS A 111 24.04 28.99 16.75
N THR A 112 25.03 29.74 16.28
CA THR A 112 26.41 29.66 16.78
C THR A 112 26.75 30.94 17.56
N PHE A 113 27.32 30.73 18.73
CA PHE A 113 27.78 31.82 19.61
C PHE A 113 29.15 31.45 20.20
N GLY A 114 30.19 32.14 19.72
CA GLY A 114 31.58 31.77 20.05
C GLY A 114 31.94 30.34 19.61
N LYS A 115 32.30 29.51 20.58
CA LYS A 115 32.63 28.08 20.35
C LYS A 115 31.44 27.12 20.44
N HIS A 116 30.26 27.66 20.70
CA HIS A 116 29.05 26.85 20.90
C HIS A 116 28.14 26.91 19.69
N SER A 117 27.75 25.80 19.15
CA SER A 117 26.72 25.69 18.12
C SER A 117 25.57 24.82 18.64
N VAL A 118 24.36 25.35 18.55
CA VAL A 118 23.12 24.68 18.95
C VAL A 118 22.19 24.59 17.75
N ALA A 119 21.68 23.39 17.44
CA ALA A 119 20.60 23.22 16.51
C ALA A 119 19.45 22.47 17.20
N ALA A 120 18.23 22.91 16.99
CA ALA A 120 17.04 22.29 17.53
C ALA A 120 15.96 22.16 16.45
N VAL A 121 15.26 21.05 16.44
CA VAL A 121 14.15 20.79 15.53
C VAL A 121 12.98 20.24 16.34
N LEU A 122 11.79 20.80 16.11
CA LEU A 122 10.53 20.24 16.58
C LEU A 122 9.63 20.05 15.39
N GLY A 123 9.03 18.88 15.29
CA GLY A 123 8.16 18.58 14.16
C GLY A 123 6.94 17.73 14.54
N GLN A 124 5.95 17.83 13.67
CA GLN A 124 4.73 17.06 13.72
C GLN A 124 4.42 16.56 12.32
N THR A 125 4.10 15.27 12.18
CA THR A 125 3.66 14.68 10.92
C THR A 125 2.33 13.98 11.12
N ALA A 126 1.37 14.23 10.22
CA ALA A 126 0.12 13.51 10.16
C ALA A 126 -0.02 12.86 8.78
N ILE A 127 -0.33 11.56 8.78
CA ILE A 127 -0.53 10.77 7.56
C ILE A 127 -1.87 10.07 7.66
N ARG A 128 -2.62 10.04 6.56
CA ARG A 128 -3.80 9.19 6.44
C ARG A 128 -3.86 8.55 5.06
N SER A 129 -4.20 7.27 5.03
CA SER A 129 -4.44 6.51 3.80
C SER A 129 -5.81 5.87 3.87
N THR A 130 -6.59 6.04 2.80
CA THR A 130 -7.96 5.51 2.68
C THR A 130 -8.07 4.67 1.41
N PRO A 131 -7.73 3.38 1.46
CA PRO A 131 -7.93 2.48 0.34
C PRO A 131 -9.39 2.05 0.21
N SER A 132 -9.83 1.81 -1.01
CA SER A 132 -11.12 1.24 -1.35
C SER A 132 -10.98 0.32 -2.57
N ASN A 133 -11.85 -0.67 -2.66
CA ASN A 133 -11.86 -1.65 -3.73
C ASN A 133 -13.30 -1.91 -4.19
N VAL A 134 -13.45 -2.14 -5.48
CA VAL A 134 -14.64 -2.72 -6.07
C VAL A 134 -14.21 -3.76 -7.09
N GLY A 135 -14.84 -4.93 -7.06
CA GLY A 135 -14.53 -5.99 -7.98
C GLY A 135 -15.74 -6.83 -8.31
N ALA A 136 -15.68 -7.45 -9.47
CA ALA A 136 -16.67 -8.43 -9.90
C ALA A 136 -15.96 -9.59 -10.61
N ASN A 137 -16.51 -10.78 -10.43
CA ASN A 137 -16.15 -11.95 -11.19
C ASN A 137 -17.41 -12.66 -11.64
N ALA A 138 -17.36 -13.26 -12.80
CA ALA A 138 -18.49 -13.97 -13.36
C ALA A 138 -18.00 -15.14 -14.22
N ARG A 139 -18.79 -16.20 -14.29
CA ARG A 139 -18.46 -17.42 -15.02
C ARG A 139 -19.50 -17.73 -16.08
N GLY A 140 -19.11 -18.59 -17.03
CA GLY A 140 -19.96 -18.95 -18.16
C GLY A 140 -19.99 -17.84 -19.20
N LEU A 141 -18.89 -17.66 -19.93
CA LEU A 141 -18.78 -16.63 -20.97
C LEU A 141 -19.77 -16.90 -22.10
N MET A 142 -20.64 -15.95 -22.42
CA MET A 142 -21.55 -16.06 -23.56
C MET A 142 -20.83 -16.00 -24.91
N TYR A 143 -19.69 -15.30 -24.96
CA TYR A 143 -18.90 -15.07 -26.17
C TYR A 143 -17.43 -15.41 -25.93
N PRO A 144 -17.06 -16.69 -25.66
CA PRO A 144 -15.72 -17.04 -25.23
C PRO A 144 -14.65 -16.87 -26.32
N TYR A 145 -15.06 -16.71 -27.59
CA TYR A 145 -14.17 -16.52 -28.74
C TYR A 145 -14.08 -15.09 -29.25
N ASP A 146 -14.90 -14.18 -28.71
CA ASP A 146 -14.92 -12.77 -29.09
C ASP A 146 -14.40 -11.92 -27.91
N GLU A 147 -13.11 -11.64 -27.92
CA GLU A 147 -12.43 -10.94 -26.81
C GLU A 147 -13.02 -9.57 -26.51
N TRP A 148 -13.58 -8.89 -27.51
CA TRP A 148 -14.22 -7.58 -27.33
C TRP A 148 -15.54 -7.64 -26.57
N LYS A 149 -16.18 -8.81 -26.53
CA LYS A 149 -17.44 -9.04 -25.82
C LYS A 149 -17.25 -9.72 -24.48
N ILE A 150 -16.02 -10.13 -24.13
CA ILE A 150 -15.77 -10.74 -22.83
C ILE A 150 -15.86 -9.68 -21.76
N SER A 151 -16.87 -9.80 -20.92
CA SER A 151 -17.09 -8.94 -19.76
C SER A 151 -17.89 -9.69 -18.70
N VAL A 152 -17.87 -9.17 -17.49
CA VAL A 152 -18.63 -9.72 -16.37
C VAL A 152 -20.14 -9.75 -16.66
N ASN A 153 -20.64 -8.78 -17.45
CA ASN A 153 -22.06 -8.72 -17.83
C ASN A 153 -22.47 -9.76 -18.87
N ASN A 154 -21.53 -10.20 -19.72
CA ASN A 154 -21.77 -11.16 -20.80
C ASN A 154 -21.49 -12.59 -20.35
N THR A 155 -22.11 -13.00 -19.26
CA THR A 155 -21.95 -14.33 -18.67
C THR A 155 -23.32 -14.97 -18.35
N THR A 156 -23.35 -16.30 -18.35
CA THR A 156 -24.57 -17.07 -18.04
C THR A 156 -24.81 -17.27 -16.54
N GLY A 157 -23.82 -17.06 -15.73
CA GLY A 157 -23.92 -16.66 -14.34
C GLY A 157 -24.18 -17.65 -13.25
N GLN A 158 -24.34 -18.94 -13.46
CA GLN A 158 -24.54 -19.88 -12.35
C GLN A 158 -23.54 -21.04 -12.36
N GLN A 159 -23.01 -21.33 -11.17
CA GLN A 159 -22.24 -22.54 -10.93
C GLN A 159 -23.07 -23.62 -10.23
N ALA A 160 -22.71 -24.87 -10.43
CA ALA A 160 -23.37 -26.02 -9.80
C ALA A 160 -23.20 -26.06 -8.28
N ASP A 161 -22.09 -25.52 -7.76
CA ASP A 161 -21.79 -25.45 -6.32
C ASP A 161 -22.53 -24.32 -5.58
N GLY A 162 -23.48 -23.65 -6.26
CA GLY A 162 -24.20 -22.51 -5.68
C GLY A 162 -23.42 -21.20 -5.67
N ASN A 163 -22.15 -21.21 -6.10
CA ASN A 163 -21.39 -19.99 -6.26
C ASN A 163 -21.97 -19.17 -7.42
N ARG A 164 -22.54 -18.06 -7.09
CA ARG A 164 -23.06 -17.10 -8.06
C ARG A 164 -21.93 -16.23 -8.57
N ASN A 165 -22.18 -15.55 -9.68
CA ASN A 165 -21.35 -14.42 -10.06
C ASN A 165 -21.20 -13.48 -8.87
N GLY A 166 -19.96 -13.21 -8.50
CA GLY A 166 -19.62 -12.39 -7.34
C GLY A 166 -19.37 -10.95 -7.75
N TRP A 167 -19.96 -10.04 -7.02
CA TRP A 167 -19.56 -8.65 -7.03
C TRP A 167 -19.46 -8.17 -5.59
N GLY A 168 -18.58 -7.23 -5.36
CA GLY A 168 -18.41 -6.69 -4.01
C GLY A 168 -17.58 -5.43 -4.03
N SER A 169 -17.74 -4.67 -2.98
CA SER A 169 -16.87 -3.57 -2.65
C SER A 169 -16.53 -3.64 -1.18
N TRP A 170 -15.30 -3.30 -0.86
CA TRP A 170 -14.89 -3.16 0.52
C TRP A 170 -13.97 -1.95 0.66
N ASN A 171 -14.14 -1.28 1.76
CA ASN A 171 -13.22 -0.25 2.20
C ASN A 171 -12.25 -0.91 3.17
N SER A 172 -10.99 -0.97 2.82
CA SER A 172 -9.97 -1.37 3.77
C SER A 172 -9.92 -0.36 4.91
N ILE A 173 -9.51 -0.82 6.09
CA ILE A 173 -9.39 0.03 7.27
C ILE A 173 -8.46 1.20 6.94
N ALA A 174 -8.96 2.42 7.13
CA ALA A 174 -8.17 3.61 6.94
C ALA A 174 -6.99 3.60 7.93
N TYR A 175 -5.79 3.75 7.38
CA TYR A 175 -4.58 3.85 8.18
C TYR A 175 -4.31 5.33 8.50
N SER A 176 -4.03 5.63 9.76
CA SER A 176 -3.62 6.97 10.20
C SER A 176 -2.42 6.89 11.13
N LEU A 177 -1.49 7.79 10.93
CA LEU A 177 -0.30 7.96 11.75
C LEU A 177 -0.18 9.42 12.16
N LEU A 178 0.06 9.67 13.44
CA LEU A 178 0.39 10.98 13.98
C LEU A 178 1.72 10.87 14.72
N SER A 179 2.65 11.71 14.37
CA SER A 179 4.01 11.70 14.94
C SER A 179 4.39 13.08 15.44
N TYR A 180 5.02 13.10 16.60
CA TYR A 180 5.74 14.28 17.11
C TYR A 180 7.20 13.91 17.29
N PHE A 181 8.09 14.77 16.90
CA PHE A 181 9.52 14.54 17.06
C PHE A 181 10.24 15.81 17.44
N GLY A 182 11.30 15.63 18.20
CA GLY A 182 12.21 16.70 18.57
C GLY A 182 13.64 16.21 18.57
N ARG A 183 14.55 17.06 18.15
CA ARG A 183 15.99 16.81 18.16
C ARG A 183 16.70 18.07 18.63
N VAL A 184 17.69 17.89 19.48
CA VAL A 184 18.63 18.94 19.88
C VAL A 184 20.03 18.42 19.66
N SER A 185 20.82 19.17 18.91
CA SER A 185 22.23 18.90 18.64
C SER A 185 23.06 20.05 19.20
N TYR A 186 24.12 19.71 19.88
CA TYR A 186 25.07 20.66 20.45
C TYR A 186 26.48 20.29 20.00
N ASN A 187 27.25 21.31 19.60
CA ASN A 187 28.64 21.17 19.22
C ASN A 187 29.45 22.24 19.93
N TYR A 188 30.53 21.82 20.58
CA TYR A 188 31.49 22.68 21.22
C TYR A 188 32.84 22.68 20.49
N ASP A 189 33.20 23.81 19.90
CA ASP A 189 34.49 24.07 19.25
C ASP A 189 34.87 23.01 18.19
N GLU A 190 33.85 22.44 17.51
CA GLU A 190 33.99 21.34 16.58
C GLU A 190 34.73 20.11 17.14
N ARG A 191 34.81 20.01 18.47
CA ARG A 191 35.48 18.93 19.20
C ARG A 191 34.51 17.96 19.85
N TYR A 192 33.56 18.49 20.59
CA TYR A 192 32.61 17.68 21.37
C TYR A 192 31.20 17.87 20.82
N MET A 193 30.57 16.78 20.45
CA MET A 193 29.22 16.78 19.89
C MET A 193 28.30 15.94 20.76
N ALA A 194 27.11 16.42 20.97
CA ALA A 194 26.05 15.69 21.65
C ALA A 194 24.72 15.89 20.89
N GLU A 195 23.95 14.84 20.73
CA GLU A 195 22.64 14.91 20.14
C GLU A 195 21.65 14.07 20.98
N ALA A 196 20.47 14.62 21.17
CA ALA A 196 19.33 13.92 21.75
C ALA A 196 18.12 14.04 20.83
N THR A 197 17.46 12.93 20.57
CA THR A 197 16.25 12.85 19.76
C THR A 197 15.16 12.14 20.54
N MET A 198 13.95 12.64 20.43
CA MET A 198 12.74 12.00 20.94
C MET A 198 11.70 11.97 19.85
N ARG A 199 11.07 10.80 19.64
CA ARG A 199 9.95 10.63 18.73
C ARG A 199 8.81 9.93 19.44
N ALA A 200 7.60 10.43 19.24
CA ALA A 200 6.37 9.83 19.70
C ALA A 200 5.44 9.59 18.49
N ASP A 201 5.08 8.33 18.25
CA ASP A 201 4.25 7.92 17.12
C ASP A 201 2.96 7.28 17.61
N ALA A 202 1.82 7.74 17.11
CA ALA A 202 0.52 7.13 17.32
C ALA A 202 -0.02 6.55 16.01
N SER A 203 -0.41 5.27 16.03
CA SER A 203 -0.95 4.58 14.86
C SER A 203 -2.36 4.07 15.11
N SER A 204 -3.23 4.19 14.09
CA SER A 204 -4.57 3.62 14.11
C SER A 204 -4.60 2.09 14.12
N ASN A 205 -3.48 1.43 13.82
CA ASN A 205 -3.37 -0.03 13.82
C ASN A 205 -3.30 -0.63 15.22
N PHE A 206 -3.05 0.21 16.23
CA PHE A 206 -3.00 -0.24 17.63
C PHE A 206 -4.31 0.06 18.35
N GLY A 207 -4.62 -0.76 19.33
CA GLY A 207 -5.81 -0.60 20.17
C GLY A 207 -5.85 0.72 20.94
N PRO A 208 -7.04 1.16 21.40
CA PRO A 208 -7.22 2.48 22.01
C PRO A 208 -6.27 2.81 23.16
N SER A 209 -5.87 1.80 23.95
CA SER A 209 -5.02 1.97 25.14
C SER A 209 -3.52 2.03 24.84
N ASN A 210 -3.07 1.60 23.64
CA ASN A 210 -1.65 1.44 23.32
C ASN A 210 -1.28 2.07 21.96
N LYS A 211 -1.88 3.21 21.63
CA LYS A 211 -1.64 3.87 20.33
C LYS A 211 -0.28 4.51 20.20
N TRP A 212 0.34 4.92 21.32
CA TRP A 212 1.57 5.69 21.33
C TRP A 212 2.78 4.82 21.58
N GLY A 213 3.80 4.97 20.74
CA GLY A 213 5.15 4.48 20.93
C GLY A 213 6.11 5.65 21.13
N TYR A 214 7.12 5.47 21.99
CA TYR A 214 8.12 6.49 22.32
C TYR A 214 9.52 5.97 22.00
N PHE A 215 10.30 6.76 21.29
CA PHE A 215 11.58 6.36 20.73
C PHE A 215 12.65 7.40 21.07
N PRO A 216 13.27 7.35 22.25
CA PRO A 216 14.39 8.21 22.60
C PRO A 216 15.68 7.69 21.96
N SER A 217 16.58 8.62 21.60
CA SER A 217 17.94 8.34 21.16
C SER A 217 18.89 9.42 21.64
N VAL A 218 20.11 9.02 22.01
CA VAL A 218 21.18 9.94 22.40
C VAL A 218 22.46 9.51 21.72
N SER A 219 23.22 10.45 21.20
CA SER A 219 24.54 10.21 20.63
C SER A 219 25.55 11.23 21.15
N LEU A 220 26.80 10.79 21.25
CA LEU A 220 27.93 11.62 21.64
C LEU A 220 29.04 11.41 20.61
N GLY A 221 29.73 12.49 20.28
CA GLY A 221 30.85 12.47 19.34
C GLY A 221 32.02 13.28 19.86
N TRP A 222 33.21 12.83 19.56
CA TRP A 222 34.44 13.52 19.85
C TRP A 222 35.33 13.56 18.60
N ASN A 223 35.68 14.75 18.16
CA ASN A 223 36.62 14.95 17.06
C ASN A 223 38.02 15.15 17.65
N MET A 224 38.74 14.06 17.82
CA MET A 224 40.07 14.05 18.39
C MET A 224 41.10 14.88 17.60
N LYS A 225 40.92 14.97 16.27
CA LYS A 225 41.83 15.74 15.39
C LYS A 225 41.88 17.22 15.74
N ASN A 226 40.81 17.74 16.31
CA ASN A 226 40.72 19.15 16.67
C ASN A 226 41.29 19.47 18.08
N GLU A 227 41.79 18.44 18.78
CA GLU A 227 42.48 18.65 20.05
C GLU A 227 43.92 19.20 19.82
N GLU A 228 44.34 20.14 20.66
CA GLU A 228 45.64 20.80 20.49
C GLU A 228 46.80 19.81 20.54
N PHE A 229 46.72 18.79 21.40
CA PHE A 229 47.77 17.78 21.55
C PHE A 229 47.78 16.71 20.40
N LEU A 230 46.82 16.73 19.49
CA LEU A 230 46.72 15.82 18.38
C LEU A 230 46.82 16.49 17.01
N LYS A 231 46.89 17.83 16.95
CA LYS A 231 46.93 18.60 15.69
C LYS A 231 48.10 18.19 14.79
N ASP A 232 49.24 17.89 15.40
CA ASP A 232 50.50 17.57 14.67
C ASP A 232 50.73 16.07 14.46
N VAL A 233 49.74 15.22 14.74
CA VAL A 233 49.81 13.77 14.54
C VAL A 233 49.42 13.44 13.10
N PRO A 234 50.41 13.02 12.23
CA PRO A 234 50.20 12.93 10.79
C PRO A 234 49.32 11.73 10.33
N TRP A 235 49.03 10.79 11.23
CA TRP A 235 48.23 9.60 10.90
C TRP A 235 46.77 9.66 11.45
N LEU A 236 46.35 10.76 12.01
CA LEU A 236 45.01 10.98 12.61
C LEU A 236 44.19 11.89 11.72
#